data_3fbdb9f629046c54edd96c2a0a731afe
#
_entry.id   3fbdb9f629046c54edd96c2a0a731afe
#
_cell.length_a   1.000
_cell.length_b   1.000
_cell.length_c   1.000
_cell.angle_alpha   90.00
_cell.angle_beta   90.00
_cell.angle_gamma   90.00
#
_symmetry.space_group_name_H-M   'P 1'
#
loop_
_entity.id
_entity.type
_entity.pdbx_description
1 polymer ?
#
loop_
_entity_poly.entity_id
_entity_poly.type
_entity_poly.pdbx_seq_one_letter_code
_entity_poly.pdbx_strand_id
1 'polypeptide(L)'
;YRGFSGCDIACMTPQSAYRRTEYMQAWAEMWFDPALRLEKARSFLRRRAQMTAECWRENSYLQKMGIVLSDAVLERFHSDLEQAKDVQELLLAEARWAKRLYADLARGHGFSFVREEGARRSTSKADVCNGFLDHGNYIAYGYAAVALCGLGISFAMPILHGKTRRGALVFDLADVVKD
;
A
#
# COMPACT_ATOMS: atom_id res chain seq x y z
N TYR A 1 20.28 -11.04 -0.58
CA TYR A 1 20.61 -11.68 0.70
C TYR A 1 20.55 -10.66 1.82
N ARG A 2 19.83 -10.99 2.91
CA ARG A 2 19.76 -10.17 4.12
C ARG A 2 20.52 -10.83 5.25
N GLY A 3 21.28 -10.06 6.02
CA GLY A 3 21.93 -10.50 7.25
C GLY A 3 20.97 -10.55 8.43
N PHE A 4 21.43 -11.08 9.56
CA PHE A 4 20.68 -11.17 10.83
C PHE A 4 20.14 -9.82 11.32
N SER A 5 20.78 -8.69 10.95
CA SER A 5 20.34 -7.33 11.27
C SER A 5 19.25 -6.78 10.33
N GLY A 6 18.79 -7.57 9.34
CA GLY A 6 17.86 -7.11 8.33
C GLY A 6 18.48 -6.19 7.26
N CYS A 7 19.78 -5.90 7.34
CA CYS A 7 20.50 -5.13 6.32
C CYS A 7 20.82 -6.00 5.11
N ASP A 8 20.74 -5.39 3.93
CA ASP A 8 21.16 -6.07 2.71
C ASP A 8 22.67 -6.26 2.71
N ILE A 9 23.13 -7.52 2.64
CA ILE A 9 24.55 -7.88 2.57
C ILE A 9 25.02 -7.92 1.12
N ALA A 10 24.15 -8.42 0.23
CA ALA A 10 24.46 -8.55 -1.20
C ALA A 10 23.17 -8.48 -2.01
N CYS A 11 23.25 -7.88 -3.19
CA CYS A 11 22.20 -7.89 -4.20
C CYS A 11 22.72 -8.64 -5.43
N MET A 12 21.98 -9.66 -5.88
CA MET A 12 22.26 -10.32 -7.16
C MET A 12 21.40 -9.68 -8.23
N THR A 13 22.03 -9.13 -9.24
CA THR A 13 21.38 -8.62 -10.44
C THR A 13 21.67 -9.53 -11.62
N PRO A 14 20.73 -9.74 -12.57
CA PRO A 14 21.01 -10.45 -13.80
C PRO A 14 22.15 -9.80 -14.55
N GLN A 15 23.07 -10.61 -15.09
CA GLN A 15 24.21 -10.12 -15.86
C GLN A 15 23.78 -9.44 -17.17
N SER A 16 22.68 -9.89 -17.79
CA SER A 16 22.08 -9.23 -18.95
C SER A 16 21.17 -8.11 -18.49
N ALA A 17 21.62 -6.88 -18.65
CA ALA A 17 20.85 -5.67 -18.36
C ALA A 17 19.87 -5.28 -19.48
N TYR A 18 19.52 -6.18 -20.39
CA TYR A 18 18.53 -5.92 -21.46
C TYR A 18 17.11 -5.87 -20.87
N ARG A 19 16.89 -4.87 -20.02
CA ARG A 19 15.55 -4.54 -19.55
C ARG A 19 14.91 -3.59 -20.54
N ARG A 20 13.62 -3.72 -20.68
CA ARG A 20 12.85 -2.74 -21.43
C ARG A 20 12.99 -1.39 -20.73
N THR A 21 13.42 -0.39 -21.47
CA THR A 21 13.64 0.96 -20.92
C THR A 21 12.43 1.86 -21.12
N GLU A 22 11.51 1.49 -22.00
CA GLU A 22 10.30 2.26 -22.30
C GLU A 22 9.43 2.47 -21.07
N TYR A 23 9.31 1.50 -20.18
CA TYR A 23 8.54 1.66 -18.95
C TYR A 23 9.16 2.67 -17.99
N MET A 24 10.49 2.65 -17.86
CA MET A 24 11.20 3.63 -17.04
C MET A 24 11.11 5.03 -17.64
N GLN A 25 11.22 5.16 -18.95
CA GLN A 25 11.10 6.43 -19.65
C GLN A 25 9.69 7.02 -19.47
N ALA A 26 8.65 6.24 -19.74
CA ALA A 26 7.26 6.66 -19.55
C ALA A 26 6.96 7.00 -18.08
N TRP A 27 7.52 6.23 -17.13
CA TRP A 27 7.38 6.53 -15.70
C TRP A 27 8.06 7.84 -15.33
N ALA A 28 9.26 8.10 -15.85
CA ALA A 28 9.99 9.33 -15.60
C ALA A 28 9.25 10.55 -16.18
N GLU A 29 8.77 10.46 -17.43
CA GLU A 29 7.98 11.50 -18.06
C GLU A 29 6.74 11.86 -17.22
N MET A 30 5.95 10.87 -16.82
CA MET A 30 4.81 11.06 -15.92
C MET A 30 5.22 11.64 -14.57
N TRP A 31 6.32 11.19 -13.99
CA TRP A 31 6.75 11.60 -12.65
C TRP A 31 7.18 13.06 -12.56
N PHE A 32 7.78 13.60 -13.62
CA PHE A 32 8.16 15.01 -13.70
C PHE A 32 6.99 15.96 -13.98
N ASP A 33 5.85 15.45 -14.44
CA ASP A 33 4.61 16.22 -14.59
C ASP A 33 3.78 16.13 -13.29
N PRO A 34 3.61 17.23 -12.54
CA PRO A 34 2.86 17.22 -11.29
C PRO A 34 1.39 16.82 -11.44
N ALA A 35 0.75 17.20 -12.57
CA ALA A 35 -0.65 16.90 -12.82
C ALA A 35 -0.84 15.40 -13.13
N LEU A 36 0.00 14.86 -14.02
CA LEU A 36 -0.01 13.43 -14.34
C LEU A 36 0.34 12.57 -13.13
N ARG A 37 1.31 13.01 -12.31
CA ARG A 37 1.67 12.32 -11.07
C ARG A 37 0.51 12.27 -10.07
N LEU A 38 -0.20 13.40 -9.88
CA LEU A 38 -1.37 13.46 -9.01
C LEU A 38 -2.48 12.52 -9.50
N GLU A 39 -2.76 12.53 -10.80
CA GLU A 39 -3.77 11.64 -11.38
C GLU A 39 -3.37 10.16 -11.27
N LYS A 40 -2.09 9.84 -11.42
CA LYS A 40 -1.58 8.49 -11.23
C LYS A 40 -1.70 8.05 -9.77
N ALA A 41 -1.38 8.93 -8.83
CA ALA A 41 -1.58 8.69 -7.39
C ALA A 41 -3.05 8.39 -7.07
N ARG A 42 -3.96 9.21 -7.62
CA ARG A 42 -5.41 9.00 -7.48
C ARG A 42 -5.84 7.65 -8.07
N SER A 43 -5.31 7.27 -9.23
CA SER A 43 -5.63 5.99 -9.87
C SER A 43 -5.16 4.78 -9.03
N PHE A 44 -4.04 4.88 -8.33
CA PHE A 44 -3.57 3.82 -7.41
C PHE A 44 -4.53 3.66 -6.23
N LEU A 45 -4.98 4.75 -5.64
CA LEU A 45 -5.93 4.71 -4.53
C LEU A 45 -7.32 4.23 -4.95
N ARG A 46 -7.79 4.60 -6.16
CA ARG A 46 -9.03 4.01 -6.73
C ARG A 46 -8.89 2.49 -6.90
N ARG A 47 -7.75 2.04 -7.41
CA ARG A 47 -7.50 0.60 -7.56
C ARG A 47 -7.45 -0.12 -6.23
N ARG A 48 -6.80 0.46 -5.21
CA ARG A 48 -6.81 -0.05 -3.84
C ARG A 48 -8.24 -0.21 -3.32
N ALA A 49 -9.07 0.84 -3.42
CA ALA A 49 -10.46 0.79 -2.99
C ALA A 49 -11.25 -0.34 -3.69
N GLN A 50 -11.07 -0.49 -4.99
CA GLN A 50 -11.70 -1.56 -5.77
C GLN A 50 -11.24 -2.94 -5.29
N MET A 51 -9.93 -3.17 -5.17
CA MET A 51 -9.37 -4.45 -4.72
C MET A 51 -9.86 -4.80 -3.29
N THR A 52 -9.89 -3.83 -2.40
CA THR A 52 -10.42 -4.01 -1.04
C THR A 52 -11.89 -4.40 -1.07
N ALA A 53 -12.71 -3.70 -1.85
CA ALA A 53 -14.14 -4.01 -1.96
C ALA A 53 -14.41 -5.40 -2.54
N GLU A 54 -13.64 -5.80 -3.56
CA GLU A 54 -13.69 -7.14 -4.15
C GLU A 54 -13.29 -8.19 -3.11
N CYS A 55 -12.15 -8.02 -2.43
CA CYS A 55 -11.64 -8.93 -1.41
C CYS A 55 -12.64 -9.11 -0.25
N TRP A 56 -13.19 -8.04 0.29
CA TRP A 56 -14.15 -8.11 1.40
C TRP A 56 -15.46 -8.79 0.98
N ARG A 57 -15.91 -8.56 -0.25
CA ARG A 57 -17.13 -9.20 -0.78
C ARG A 57 -16.95 -10.70 -0.97
N GLU A 58 -15.77 -11.13 -1.44
CA GLU A 58 -15.49 -12.53 -1.74
C GLU A 58 -15.00 -13.35 -0.54
N ASN A 59 -14.55 -12.66 0.52
CA ASN A 59 -14.03 -13.34 1.70
C ASN A 59 -15.11 -14.00 2.53
N SER A 60 -15.18 -15.34 2.42
CA SER A 60 -16.21 -16.15 3.10
C SER A 60 -16.17 -16.05 4.63
N TYR A 61 -15.02 -15.75 5.22
CA TYR A 61 -14.88 -15.55 6.65
C TYR A 61 -15.53 -14.24 7.10
N LEU A 62 -15.26 -13.13 6.40
CA LEU A 62 -15.88 -11.84 6.68
C LEU A 62 -17.40 -11.92 6.51
N GLN A 63 -17.88 -12.60 5.47
CA GLN A 63 -19.31 -12.84 5.27
C GLN A 63 -19.95 -13.59 6.44
N LYS A 64 -19.33 -14.67 6.93
CA LYS A 64 -19.81 -15.44 8.09
C LYS A 64 -19.85 -14.62 9.38
N MET A 65 -18.92 -13.68 9.53
CA MET A 65 -18.86 -12.76 10.67
C MET A 65 -19.79 -11.56 10.54
N GLY A 66 -20.48 -11.40 9.40
CA GLY A 66 -21.31 -10.22 9.12
C GLY A 66 -20.51 -8.93 8.98
N ILE A 67 -19.21 -9.03 8.66
CA ILE A 67 -18.33 -7.89 8.46
C ILE A 67 -18.38 -7.52 6.99
N VAL A 68 -18.98 -6.37 6.68
CA VAL A 68 -19.15 -5.85 5.33
C VAL A 68 -18.53 -4.47 5.19
N LEU A 69 -17.91 -4.22 4.04
CA LEU A 69 -17.50 -2.87 3.68
C LEU A 69 -18.76 -2.07 3.27
N SER A 70 -19.06 -1.02 4.02
CA SER A 70 -20.21 -0.17 3.74
C SER A 70 -20.02 0.65 2.46
N ASP A 71 -21.03 0.68 1.59
CA ASP A 71 -21.01 1.50 0.37
C ASP A 71 -20.76 2.98 0.70
N ALA A 72 -21.34 3.48 1.79
CA ALA A 72 -21.11 4.85 2.23
C ALA A 72 -19.64 5.15 2.58
N VAL A 73 -18.90 4.17 3.11
CA VAL A 73 -17.46 4.31 3.37
C VAL A 73 -16.68 4.35 2.05
N LEU A 74 -17.04 3.51 1.10
CA LEU A 74 -16.42 3.46 -0.22
C LEU A 74 -16.70 4.74 -1.03
N GLU A 75 -17.94 5.19 -1.08
CA GLU A 75 -18.35 6.43 -1.74
C GLU A 75 -17.67 7.66 -1.12
N ARG A 76 -17.56 7.70 0.21
CA ARG A 76 -16.83 8.77 0.89
C ARG A 76 -15.36 8.80 0.47
N PHE A 77 -14.70 7.64 0.41
CA PHE A 77 -13.32 7.58 -0.03
C PHE A 77 -13.16 8.04 -1.47
N HIS A 78 -14.02 7.57 -2.40
CA HIS A 78 -14.02 8.03 -3.78
C HIS A 78 -14.22 9.55 -3.88
N SER A 79 -15.17 10.12 -3.13
CA SER A 79 -15.40 11.56 -3.07
C SER A 79 -14.15 12.32 -2.57
N ASP A 80 -13.52 11.83 -1.50
CA ASP A 80 -12.29 12.42 -0.97
C ASP A 80 -11.14 12.39 -2.01
N LEU A 81 -11.02 11.31 -2.80
CA LEU A 81 -10.03 11.19 -3.87
C LEU A 81 -10.27 12.19 -5.01
N GLU A 82 -11.54 12.37 -5.43
CA GLU A 82 -11.87 13.31 -6.51
C GLU A 82 -11.66 14.76 -6.10
N GLN A 83 -11.93 15.10 -4.84
CA GLN A 83 -11.79 16.46 -4.33
C GLN A 83 -10.35 16.84 -3.99
N ALA A 84 -9.45 15.86 -3.82
CA ALA A 84 -8.07 16.10 -3.47
C ALA A 84 -7.33 16.91 -4.54
N LYS A 85 -6.71 18.01 -4.14
CA LYS A 85 -6.00 18.95 -5.02
C LYS A 85 -4.52 18.65 -5.12
N ASP A 86 -3.99 17.91 -4.17
CA ASP A 86 -2.58 17.54 -4.11
C ASP A 86 -2.36 16.16 -3.45
N VAL A 87 -1.12 15.72 -3.46
CA VAL A 87 -0.71 14.43 -2.89
C VAL A 87 -0.92 14.36 -1.38
N GLN A 88 -0.83 15.49 -0.65
CA GLN A 88 -1.04 15.51 0.80
C GLN A 88 -2.50 15.24 1.14
N GLU A 89 -3.42 15.82 0.39
CA GLU A 89 -4.85 15.56 0.55
C GLU A 89 -5.20 14.09 0.21
N LEU A 90 -4.56 13.51 -0.81
CA LEU A 90 -4.68 12.08 -1.11
C LEU A 90 -4.17 11.18 0.02
N LEU A 91 -3.01 11.50 0.61
CA LEU A 91 -2.47 10.77 1.76
C LEU A 91 -3.36 10.87 3.00
N LEU A 92 -3.99 12.03 3.23
CA LEU A 92 -4.95 12.21 4.31
C LEU A 92 -6.23 11.38 4.07
N ALA A 93 -6.71 11.32 2.82
CA ALA A 93 -7.85 10.48 2.45
C ALA A 93 -7.52 8.99 2.67
N GLU A 94 -6.34 8.56 2.24
CA GLU A 94 -5.81 7.19 2.43
C GLU A 94 -5.72 6.81 3.91
N ALA A 95 -5.16 7.68 4.73
CA ALA A 95 -5.03 7.44 6.17
C ALA A 95 -6.39 7.30 6.87
N ARG A 96 -7.39 8.12 6.48
CA ARG A 96 -8.76 7.99 6.99
C ARG A 96 -9.40 6.68 6.56
N TRP A 97 -9.22 6.30 5.30
CA TRP A 97 -9.67 5.02 4.75
C TRP A 97 -9.12 3.83 5.53
N ALA A 98 -7.80 3.70 5.63
CA ALA A 98 -7.14 2.60 6.33
C ALA A 98 -7.56 2.53 7.81
N LYS A 99 -7.59 3.68 8.51
CA LYS A 99 -8.06 3.75 9.90
C LYS A 99 -9.49 3.23 10.05
N ARG A 100 -10.36 3.55 9.11
CA ARG A 100 -11.75 3.11 9.14
C ARG A 100 -11.86 1.61 8.91
N LEU A 101 -11.17 1.05 7.91
CA LEU A 101 -11.17 -0.38 7.63
C LEU A 101 -10.70 -1.19 8.84
N TYR A 102 -9.57 -0.83 9.43
CA TYR A 102 -9.06 -1.54 10.60
C TYR A 102 -10.00 -1.44 11.82
N ALA A 103 -10.65 -0.30 12.01
CA ALA A 103 -11.63 -0.14 13.08
C ALA A 103 -12.86 -1.03 12.86
N ASP A 104 -13.35 -1.15 11.63
CA ASP A 104 -14.51 -1.97 11.31
C ASP A 104 -14.20 -3.47 11.45
N LEU A 105 -13.02 -3.91 10.96
CA LEU A 105 -12.53 -5.27 11.17
C LEU A 105 -12.41 -5.62 12.66
N ALA A 106 -11.76 -4.78 13.43
CA ALA A 106 -11.57 -5.01 14.87
C ALA A 106 -12.90 -5.06 15.63
N ARG A 107 -13.82 -4.16 15.29
CA ARG A 107 -15.17 -4.14 15.88
C ARG A 107 -15.91 -5.44 15.59
N GLY A 108 -15.85 -5.95 14.36
CA GLY A 108 -16.42 -7.25 14.00
C GLY A 108 -15.85 -8.40 14.82
N HIS A 109 -14.60 -8.28 15.30
CA HIS A 109 -13.93 -9.24 16.16
C HIS A 109 -14.02 -8.92 17.66
N GLY A 110 -14.79 -7.92 18.06
CA GLY A 110 -15.06 -7.58 19.46
C GLY A 110 -13.88 -6.94 20.21
N PHE A 111 -12.99 -6.19 19.53
CA PHE A 111 -11.92 -5.44 20.19
C PHE A 111 -11.67 -4.08 19.53
N SER A 112 -10.94 -3.21 20.23
CA SER A 112 -10.46 -1.94 19.69
C SER A 112 -9.08 -2.12 19.09
N PHE A 113 -8.80 -1.43 18.00
CA PHE A 113 -7.54 -1.53 17.28
C PHE A 113 -6.97 -0.16 16.93
N VAL A 114 -5.68 -0.01 17.17
CA VAL A 114 -4.87 1.11 16.69
C VAL A 114 -3.70 0.52 15.91
N ARG A 115 -3.52 0.98 14.68
CA ARG A 115 -2.40 0.55 13.85
C ARG A 115 -1.09 1.14 14.39
N GLU A 116 -0.18 0.25 14.78
CA GLU A 116 1.17 0.57 15.23
C GLU A 116 2.19 -0.29 14.48
N GLU A 117 3.31 0.30 14.10
CA GLU A 117 4.41 -0.39 13.42
C GLU A 117 5.57 -0.66 14.39
N GLY A 118 6.31 -1.73 14.15
CA GLY A 118 7.55 -2.04 14.85
C GLY A 118 7.44 -3.11 15.93
N ALA A 119 8.50 -3.23 16.74
CA ALA A 119 8.60 -4.26 17.77
C ALA A 119 7.61 -4.03 18.91
N ARG A 120 6.91 -5.10 19.33
CA ARG A 120 5.92 -5.07 20.41
C ARG A 120 6.35 -5.98 21.56
N ARG A 121 5.99 -5.57 22.76
CA ARG A 121 6.28 -6.33 23.98
C ARG A 121 5.01 -6.94 24.60
N SER A 122 3.85 -6.51 24.16
CA SER A 122 2.56 -7.00 24.64
C SER A 122 2.06 -8.17 23.78
N THR A 123 1.25 -9.04 24.36
CA THR A 123 0.55 -10.15 23.70
C THR A 123 -0.93 -9.86 23.53
N SER A 124 -1.34 -8.61 23.63
CA SER A 124 -2.73 -8.22 23.39
C SER A 124 -3.18 -8.59 21.98
N LYS A 125 -4.50 -8.75 21.79
CA LYS A 125 -5.07 -9.03 20.46
C LYS A 125 -4.63 -7.97 19.43
N ALA A 126 -4.58 -6.70 19.83
CA ALA A 126 -4.14 -5.61 18.97
C ALA A 126 -2.68 -5.74 18.56
N ASP A 127 -1.78 -6.13 19.48
CA ASP A 127 -0.36 -6.33 19.19
C ASP A 127 -0.13 -7.52 18.24
N VAL A 128 -0.86 -8.61 18.45
CA VAL A 128 -0.81 -9.78 17.57
C VAL A 128 -1.27 -9.38 16.16
N CYS A 129 -2.39 -8.68 16.03
CA CYS A 129 -2.88 -8.19 14.73
C CYS A 129 -1.89 -7.24 14.06
N ASN A 130 -1.31 -6.29 14.80
CA ASN A 130 -0.26 -5.41 14.27
C ASN A 130 0.96 -6.19 13.78
N GLY A 131 1.36 -7.26 14.49
CA GLY A 131 2.43 -8.16 14.07
C GLY A 131 2.14 -8.86 12.75
N PHE A 132 0.94 -9.39 12.57
CA PHE A 132 0.52 -9.99 11.29
C PHE A 132 0.46 -8.98 10.16
N LEU A 133 -0.06 -7.77 10.42
CA LEU A 133 -0.08 -6.70 9.42
C LEU A 133 1.32 -6.27 9.00
N ASP A 134 2.27 -6.14 9.94
CA ASP A 134 3.67 -5.86 9.61
C ASP A 134 4.25 -6.94 8.72
N HIS A 135 4.01 -8.21 9.07
CA HIS A 135 4.51 -9.34 8.30
C HIS A 135 3.91 -9.39 6.89
N GLY A 136 2.59 -9.21 6.77
CA GLY A 136 1.90 -9.13 5.48
C GLY A 136 2.42 -7.96 4.62
N ASN A 137 2.68 -6.81 5.23
CA ASN A 137 3.28 -5.67 4.54
C ASN A 137 4.67 -6.00 3.97
N TYR A 138 5.53 -6.71 4.70
CA TYR A 138 6.84 -7.13 4.17
C TYR A 138 6.72 -8.05 2.97
N ILE A 139 5.73 -8.94 2.95
CA ILE A 139 5.46 -9.80 1.80
C ILE A 139 5.02 -8.94 0.60
N ALA A 140 4.06 -8.03 0.80
CA ALA A 140 3.59 -7.12 -0.26
C ALA A 140 4.73 -6.25 -0.82
N TYR A 141 5.61 -5.73 0.04
CA TYR A 141 6.79 -4.97 -0.38
C TYR A 141 7.74 -5.82 -1.23
N GLY A 142 7.93 -7.09 -0.89
CA GLY A 142 8.72 -8.03 -1.67
C GLY A 142 8.18 -8.20 -3.09
N TYR A 143 6.89 -8.45 -3.24
CA TYR A 143 6.24 -8.58 -4.55
C TYR A 143 6.29 -7.27 -5.36
N ALA A 144 6.00 -6.14 -4.72
CA ALA A 144 6.09 -4.83 -5.36
C ALA A 144 7.51 -4.55 -5.88
N ALA A 145 8.54 -4.84 -5.07
CA ALA A 145 9.94 -4.69 -5.48
C ALA A 145 10.29 -5.59 -6.68
N VAL A 146 9.84 -6.85 -6.69
CA VAL A 146 10.05 -7.76 -7.82
C VAL A 146 9.39 -7.23 -9.09
N ALA A 147 8.15 -6.75 -9.01
CA ALA A 147 7.43 -6.17 -10.15
C ALA A 147 8.16 -4.94 -10.72
N LEU A 148 8.57 -4.01 -9.86
CA LEU A 148 9.32 -2.82 -10.28
C LEU A 148 10.68 -3.17 -10.89
N CYS A 149 11.39 -4.15 -10.31
CA CYS A 149 12.62 -4.68 -10.88
C CYS A 149 12.38 -5.30 -12.26
N GLY A 150 11.31 -6.07 -12.42
CA GLY A 150 10.95 -6.68 -13.72
C GLY A 150 10.65 -5.63 -14.79
N LEU A 151 9.99 -4.52 -14.42
CA LEU A 151 9.69 -3.40 -15.31
C LEU A 151 10.87 -2.44 -15.51
N GLY A 152 11.94 -2.56 -14.73
CA GLY A 152 13.09 -1.66 -14.78
C GLY A 152 12.80 -0.27 -14.18
N ILE A 153 11.73 -0.11 -13.38
CA ILE A 153 11.34 1.17 -12.78
C ILE A 153 12.09 1.40 -11.47
N SER A 154 12.67 2.60 -11.31
CA SER A 154 13.40 2.97 -10.10
C SER A 154 12.48 3.10 -8.88
N PHE A 155 12.89 2.53 -7.75
CA PHE A 155 12.20 2.68 -6.46
C PHE A 155 12.20 4.11 -5.91
N ALA A 156 13.07 4.98 -6.44
CA ALA A 156 13.25 6.35 -5.99
C ALA A 156 12.26 7.36 -6.61
N MET A 157 11.28 6.89 -7.39
CA MET A 157 10.32 7.76 -8.08
C MET A 157 8.88 7.51 -7.59
N PRO A 158 8.57 7.81 -6.30
CA PRO A 158 7.25 7.61 -5.71
C PRO A 158 6.23 8.61 -6.25
N ILE A 159 4.95 8.23 -6.16
CA ILE A 159 3.82 9.08 -6.53
C ILE A 159 3.04 9.61 -5.33
N LEU A 160 2.94 8.81 -4.25
CA LEU A 160 2.24 9.15 -3.01
C LEU A 160 3.23 9.48 -1.89
N HIS A 161 4.10 8.53 -1.54
CA HIS A 161 5.04 8.70 -0.43
C HIS A 161 6.11 9.75 -0.72
N GLY A 162 6.67 10.35 0.34
CA GLY A 162 7.65 11.43 0.22
C GLY A 162 8.90 11.02 -0.55
N LYS A 163 9.42 11.95 -1.36
CA LYS A 163 10.59 11.75 -2.22
C LYS A 163 11.87 11.35 -1.48
N THR A 164 11.96 11.66 -0.20
CA THR A 164 13.13 11.36 0.65
C THR A 164 13.07 9.95 1.28
N ARG A 165 11.93 9.27 1.24
CA ARG A 165 11.80 7.92 1.77
C ARG A 165 12.48 6.92 0.84
N ARG A 166 13.47 6.19 1.36
CA ARG A 166 14.19 5.17 0.59
C ARG A 166 13.22 4.11 0.09
N GLY A 167 13.21 3.85 -1.23
CA GLY A 167 12.36 2.84 -1.84
C GLY A 167 10.85 3.17 -1.82
N ALA A 168 10.49 4.44 -1.78
CA ALA A 168 9.11 4.89 -1.55
C ALA A 168 8.09 4.37 -2.58
N LEU A 169 8.48 4.16 -3.84
CA LEU A 169 7.58 3.59 -4.85
C LEU A 169 7.17 2.14 -4.55
N VAL A 170 8.02 1.39 -3.84
CA VAL A 170 7.66 0.02 -3.40
C VAL A 170 6.46 0.07 -2.44
N PHE A 171 6.41 1.07 -1.56
CA PHE A 171 5.28 1.26 -0.65
C PHE A 171 4.03 1.69 -1.41
N ASP A 172 4.15 2.66 -2.34
CA ASP A 172 3.02 3.10 -3.17
C ASP A 172 2.36 1.94 -3.91
N LEU A 173 3.19 1.05 -4.51
CA LEU A 173 2.68 -0.09 -5.26
C LEU A 173 2.09 -1.17 -4.35
N ALA A 174 2.74 -1.46 -3.23
CA ALA A 174 2.26 -2.45 -2.28
C ALA A 174 0.91 -2.04 -1.65
N ASP A 175 0.69 -0.75 -1.44
CA ASP A 175 -0.54 -0.23 -0.86
C ASP A 175 -1.78 -0.50 -1.73
N VAL A 176 -1.61 -0.82 -3.00
CA VAL A 176 -2.72 -1.21 -3.90
C VAL A 176 -3.38 -2.53 -3.48
N VAL A 177 -2.65 -3.43 -2.81
CA VAL A 177 -3.09 -4.79 -2.47
C VAL A 177 -3.08 -5.10 -0.97
N LYS A 178 -2.95 -4.09 -0.12
CA LYS A 178 -2.55 -4.24 1.28
C LYS A 178 -3.70 -4.40 2.27
N ASP A 179 -4.94 -4.13 1.91
CA ASP A 179 -6.12 -4.12 2.82
C ASP A 179 -6.97 -5.40 2.76
#